data_7dc51ed1c1e4480485af3e7a809ee385
#
_entry.id   7dc51ed1c1e4480485af3e7a809ee385
#
_cell.length_a   1.000
_cell.length_b   1.000
_cell.length_c   1.000
_cell.angle_alpha   90.00
_cell.angle_beta   90.00
_cell.angle_gamma   90.00
#
_symmetry.space_group_name_H-M   'P 1'
#
loop_
_entity.id
_entity.type
_entity.pdbx_description
1 polymer ?
#
loop_
_entity_poly.entity_id
_entity_poly.type
_entity_poly.pdbx_seq_one_letter_code
_entity_poly.pdbx_strand_id
1 'polypeptide(L)'
;MIIVQLNRQIFEYDVHSLVKSFYPGEDVKIVYETSEEKKEAQLEFLLEFLKTDGEDGNTAGSEDTVLHFQIIKDGALQSEETAVCTEPDNRKELKNEVKRLVYRQLSAYTGQKLPWGNLTGIRPTKIPMAMLEQGFRNVEIADYMRKTYYTSNEKTALSIAIANRERHLLKDINYQNGYSLYVGI
;
A
#
# COMPACT_ATOMS: atom_id res chain seq x y z
N MET A 1 -19.60 7.49 8.08
CA MET A 1 -18.31 7.29 8.78
C MET A 1 -17.86 5.86 8.61
N ILE A 2 -16.60 5.64 8.31
CA ILE A 2 -15.97 4.32 8.14
C ILE A 2 -14.98 4.10 9.27
N ILE A 3 -15.00 2.92 9.89
CA ILE A 3 -14.01 2.53 10.90
C ILE A 3 -13.07 1.49 10.30
N VAL A 4 -11.77 1.68 10.52
CA VAL A 4 -10.74 0.69 10.19
C VAL A 4 -10.10 0.24 11.48
N GLN A 5 -10.30 -1.01 11.84
CA GLN A 5 -9.71 -1.60 13.04
C GLN A 5 -8.41 -2.31 12.69
N LEU A 6 -7.37 -2.04 13.47
CA LEU A 6 -6.07 -2.68 13.38
C LEU A 6 -5.73 -3.36 14.72
N ASN A 7 -5.11 -4.54 14.68
CA ASN A 7 -4.56 -5.18 15.88
C ASN A 7 -3.09 -4.80 16.14
N ARG A 8 -2.45 -4.05 15.22
CA ARG A 8 -1.08 -3.52 15.38
C ARG A 8 -0.98 -2.07 14.96
N GLN A 9 -0.18 -1.28 15.67
CA GLN A 9 0.09 0.14 15.37
C GLN A 9 1.15 0.31 14.26
N ILE A 10 0.89 -0.33 13.11
CA ILE A 10 1.77 -0.23 11.94
C ILE A 10 0.95 0.06 10.68
N PHE A 11 1.53 0.82 9.76
CA PHE A 11 0.93 1.18 8.45
C PHE A 11 -0.42 1.91 8.50
N GLU A 12 -0.78 2.51 9.63
CA GLU A 12 -2.04 3.25 9.81
C GLU A 12 -2.27 4.28 8.71
N TYR A 13 -1.27 5.13 8.47
CA TYR A 13 -1.33 6.16 7.44
C TYR A 13 -1.53 5.55 6.04
N ASP A 14 -0.82 4.46 5.73
CA ASP A 14 -0.91 3.79 4.44
C ASP A 14 -2.31 3.19 4.22
N VAL A 15 -2.87 2.53 5.23
CA VAL A 15 -4.22 1.93 5.18
C VAL A 15 -5.28 3.03 5.14
N HIS A 16 -5.21 4.03 6.03
CA HIS A 16 -6.13 5.16 6.05
C HIS A 16 -6.18 5.87 4.68
N SER A 17 -5.02 6.21 4.12
CA SER A 17 -4.93 6.90 2.83
C SER A 17 -5.51 6.07 1.69
N LEU A 18 -5.33 4.74 1.73
CA LEU A 18 -5.87 3.84 0.72
C LEU A 18 -7.39 3.73 0.83
N VAL A 19 -7.94 3.54 2.03
CA VAL A 19 -9.40 3.54 2.27
C VAL A 19 -10.00 4.87 1.85
N LYS A 20 -9.38 5.99 2.23
CA LYS A 20 -9.84 7.33 1.86
C LYS A 20 -9.85 7.55 0.34
N SER A 21 -8.97 6.87 -0.41
CA SER A 21 -8.96 6.95 -1.88
C SER A 21 -10.16 6.26 -2.53
N PHE A 22 -10.73 5.23 -1.89
CA PHE A 22 -11.99 4.61 -2.34
C PHE A 22 -13.23 5.38 -1.85
N TYR A 23 -13.12 6.07 -0.73
CA TYR A 23 -14.22 6.78 -0.08
C TYR A 23 -13.86 8.27 0.20
N PRO A 24 -13.65 9.09 -0.84
CA PRO A 24 -13.14 10.46 -0.66
C PRO A 24 -14.10 11.38 0.11
N GLY A 25 -15.41 11.10 0.08
CA GLY A 25 -16.42 11.86 0.81
C GLY A 25 -16.65 11.43 2.25
N GLU A 26 -16.19 10.24 2.64
CA GLU A 26 -16.45 9.67 3.95
C GLU A 26 -15.39 10.05 4.98
N ASP A 27 -15.79 10.16 6.23
CA ASP A 27 -14.85 10.24 7.35
C ASP A 27 -14.36 8.83 7.69
N VAL A 28 -13.02 8.66 7.74
CA VAL A 28 -12.35 7.39 7.99
C VAL A 28 -11.55 7.51 9.29
N LYS A 29 -11.84 6.65 10.25
CA LYS A 29 -11.13 6.58 11.53
C LYS A 29 -10.39 5.27 11.67
N ILE A 30 -9.14 5.33 12.15
CA ILE A 30 -8.39 4.16 12.60
C ILE A 30 -8.66 3.94 14.08
N VAL A 31 -8.99 2.72 14.44
CA VAL A 31 -9.22 2.29 15.83
C VAL A 31 -8.46 1.01 16.13
N TYR A 32 -8.22 0.75 17.40
CA TYR A 32 -7.62 -0.49 17.89
C TYR A 32 -8.66 -1.30 18.66
N GLU A 33 -8.42 -2.58 18.89
CA GLU A 33 -9.39 -3.59 19.38
C GLU A 33 -10.26 -3.19 20.59
N THR A 34 -9.85 -2.20 21.38
CA THR A 34 -10.46 -1.81 22.65
C THR A 34 -11.35 -0.56 22.58
N SER A 35 -11.62 0.02 21.42
CA SER A 35 -12.36 1.29 21.36
C SER A 35 -13.88 1.09 21.39
N GLU A 36 -14.57 1.92 22.21
CA GLU A 36 -16.04 1.94 22.29
C GLU A 36 -16.72 2.57 21.04
N GLU A 37 -15.94 3.20 20.18
CA GLU A 37 -16.41 3.92 18.99
C GLU A 37 -17.01 3.04 17.87
N LYS A 38 -16.91 1.71 18.02
CA LYS A 38 -17.47 0.73 17.06
C LYS A 38 -18.99 0.78 16.89
N LYS A 39 -19.72 1.35 17.83
CA LYS A 39 -21.18 1.24 17.88
C LYS A 39 -21.94 2.07 16.83
N GLU A 40 -21.26 2.98 16.13
CA GLU A 40 -21.90 3.93 15.20
C GLU A 40 -21.47 3.77 13.72
N ALA A 41 -20.58 2.84 13.42
CA ALA A 41 -20.09 2.66 12.05
C ALA A 41 -21.04 1.78 11.23
N GLN A 42 -21.46 2.28 10.07
CA GLN A 42 -22.20 1.49 9.09
C GLN A 42 -21.30 0.56 8.29
N LEU A 43 -20.00 0.92 8.16
CA LEU A 43 -19.01 0.17 7.42
C LEU A 43 -17.71 0.07 8.24
N GLU A 44 -17.28 -1.15 8.46
CA GLU A 44 -16.09 -1.47 9.25
C GLU A 44 -15.13 -2.33 8.41
N PHE A 45 -13.85 -2.03 8.51
CA PHE A 45 -12.78 -2.82 7.95
C PHE A 45 -11.89 -3.33 9.09
N LEU A 46 -11.72 -4.63 9.16
CA LEU A 46 -10.84 -5.27 10.14
C LEU A 46 -9.59 -5.79 9.44
N LEU A 47 -8.43 -5.34 9.87
CA LEU A 47 -7.13 -5.81 9.39
C LEU A 47 -6.33 -6.37 10.55
N GLU A 48 -6.06 -7.66 10.50
CA GLU A 48 -5.32 -8.41 11.52
C GLU A 48 -4.01 -8.94 10.97
N PHE A 49 -2.99 -8.88 11.80
CA PHE A 49 -1.67 -9.46 11.58
C PHE A 49 -1.55 -10.66 12.53
N LEU A 50 -1.63 -11.85 11.98
CA LEU A 50 -1.55 -13.11 12.70
C LEU A 50 -0.17 -13.72 12.48
N LYS A 51 0.35 -14.44 13.46
CA LYS A 51 1.54 -15.26 13.30
C LYS A 51 1.11 -16.66 12.88
N THR A 52 1.86 -17.28 11.99
CA THR A 52 1.73 -18.72 11.78
C THR A 52 2.42 -19.42 12.94
N ASP A 53 1.65 -20.14 13.76
CA ASP A 53 2.23 -21.11 14.68
C ASP A 53 2.84 -22.24 13.85
N GLY A 54 4.16 -22.26 13.73
CA GLY A 54 4.88 -23.37 13.10
C GLY A 54 4.61 -24.65 13.87
N GLU A 55 3.98 -25.64 13.26
CA GLU A 55 3.70 -26.94 13.87
C GLU A 55 4.98 -27.76 14.19
N ASP A 56 6.17 -27.29 13.80
CA ASP A 56 7.44 -27.98 14.06
C ASP A 56 8.44 -27.05 14.78
N GLY A 57 8.60 -27.27 16.08
CA GLY A 57 9.48 -26.53 17.00
C GLY A 57 10.98 -26.56 16.70
N ASN A 58 11.42 -26.57 15.43
CA ASN A 58 12.85 -26.71 15.13
C ASN A 58 13.36 -25.94 13.87
N THR A 59 12.73 -24.85 13.46
CA THR A 59 13.32 -23.97 12.44
C THR A 59 13.36 -22.53 12.94
N ALA A 60 14.58 -22.05 13.19
CA ALA A 60 14.91 -20.62 13.35
C ALA A 60 14.82 -19.92 11.98
N GLY A 61 13.63 -19.88 11.40
CA GLY A 61 13.28 -19.14 10.19
C GLY A 61 12.23 -18.09 10.54
N SER A 62 12.24 -16.96 9.87
CA SER A 62 11.25 -15.90 10.04
C SER A 62 9.83 -16.50 9.97
N GLU A 63 9.08 -16.40 11.08
CA GLU A 63 7.68 -16.85 11.12
C GLU A 63 6.88 -16.01 10.11
N ASP A 64 6.26 -16.66 9.11
CA ASP A 64 5.40 -15.99 8.15
C ASP A 64 4.29 -15.21 8.88
N THR A 65 3.97 -14.05 8.38
CA THR A 65 2.85 -13.26 8.91
C THR A 65 1.65 -13.44 8.01
N VAL A 66 0.54 -13.94 8.57
CA VAL A 66 -0.74 -14.00 7.89
C VAL A 66 -1.48 -12.68 8.11
N LEU A 67 -1.86 -12.06 7.01
CA LEU A 67 -2.71 -10.88 6.99
C LEU A 67 -4.15 -11.32 6.75
N HIS A 68 -5.06 -10.90 7.61
CA HIS A 68 -6.48 -11.17 7.46
C HIS A 68 -7.23 -9.85 7.35
N PHE A 69 -8.06 -9.69 6.32
CA PHE A 69 -8.84 -8.49 6.09
C PHE A 69 -10.31 -8.84 5.90
N GLN A 70 -11.18 -8.16 6.65
CA GLN A 70 -12.62 -8.33 6.60
C GLN A 70 -13.32 -7.01 6.32
N ILE A 71 -14.42 -7.09 5.58
CA ILE A 71 -15.38 -5.99 5.35
C ILE A 71 -16.68 -6.36 6.03
N ILE A 72 -17.11 -5.53 6.98
CA ILE A 72 -18.33 -5.69 7.76
C ILE A 72 -19.22 -4.49 7.50
N LYS A 73 -20.47 -4.72 7.10
CA LYS A 73 -21.47 -3.67 6.91
C LYS A 73 -22.70 -3.97 7.75
N ASP A 74 -23.13 -2.97 8.52
CA ASP A 74 -24.29 -3.09 9.41
C ASP A 74 -24.22 -4.33 10.33
N GLY A 75 -23.01 -4.66 10.80
CA GLY A 75 -22.72 -5.82 11.64
C GLY A 75 -22.65 -7.17 10.92
N ALA A 76 -22.82 -7.20 9.59
CA ALA A 76 -22.77 -8.43 8.80
C ALA A 76 -21.48 -8.49 7.96
N LEU A 77 -20.79 -9.65 8.00
CA LEU A 77 -19.61 -9.91 7.16
C LEU A 77 -20.00 -9.89 5.68
N GLN A 78 -19.34 -9.06 4.89
CA GLN A 78 -19.58 -8.93 3.45
C GLN A 78 -18.51 -9.66 2.63
N SER A 79 -17.26 -9.57 3.08
CA SER A 79 -16.10 -10.14 2.38
C SER A 79 -14.96 -10.35 3.34
N GLU A 80 -14.16 -11.38 3.11
CA GLU A 80 -12.90 -11.62 3.82
C GLU A 80 -11.86 -12.22 2.88
N GLU A 81 -10.59 -11.94 3.16
CA GLU A 81 -9.46 -12.51 2.45
C GLU A 81 -8.24 -12.60 3.38
N THR A 82 -7.46 -13.65 3.20
CA THR A 82 -6.16 -13.80 3.85
C THR A 82 -5.03 -13.71 2.83
N ALA A 83 -3.89 -13.17 3.24
CA ALA A 83 -2.66 -13.16 2.47
C ALA A 83 -1.49 -13.53 3.39
N VAL A 84 -0.52 -14.26 2.85
CA VAL A 84 0.69 -14.63 3.57
C VAL A 84 1.83 -13.74 3.14
N CYS A 85 2.50 -13.09 4.10
CA CYS A 85 3.76 -12.38 3.87
C CYS A 85 4.91 -13.29 4.27
N THR A 86 5.69 -13.73 3.29
CA THR A 86 6.84 -14.63 3.48
C THR A 86 8.11 -13.87 3.92
N GLU A 87 8.11 -12.55 3.84
CA GLU A 87 9.21 -11.69 4.28
C GLU A 87 8.73 -10.65 5.32
N PRO A 88 8.20 -11.05 6.47
CA PRO A 88 7.59 -10.12 7.42
C PRO A 88 8.59 -9.15 8.06
N ASP A 89 9.87 -9.51 8.12
CA ASP A 89 10.95 -8.65 8.60
C ASP A 89 11.32 -7.55 7.60
N ASN A 90 10.99 -7.76 6.33
CA ASN A 90 11.12 -6.75 5.29
C ASN A 90 9.91 -5.79 5.36
N ARG A 91 10.05 -4.71 6.14
CA ARG A 91 8.99 -3.71 6.33
C ARG A 91 8.38 -3.20 5.02
N LYS A 92 9.17 -3.14 3.94
CA LYS A 92 8.69 -2.67 2.63
C LYS A 92 7.75 -3.70 2.00
N GLU A 93 8.13 -4.98 2.03
CA GLU A 93 7.30 -6.06 1.47
C GLU A 93 6.05 -6.29 2.31
N LEU A 94 6.16 -6.31 3.63
CA LEU A 94 4.98 -6.40 4.51
C LEU A 94 3.99 -5.26 4.23
N LYS A 95 4.48 -4.03 4.06
CA LYS A 95 3.62 -2.89 3.67
C LYS A 95 2.97 -3.08 2.30
N ASN A 96 3.72 -3.59 1.34
CA ASN A 96 3.20 -3.85 0.00
C ASN A 96 2.09 -4.92 0.05
N GLU A 97 2.29 -5.99 0.82
CA GLU A 97 1.27 -7.04 0.98
C GLU A 97 0.00 -6.51 1.64
N VAL A 98 0.12 -5.75 2.73
CA VAL A 98 -1.01 -5.09 3.38
C VAL A 98 -1.79 -4.24 2.36
N LYS A 99 -1.10 -3.39 1.61
CA LYS A 99 -1.74 -2.51 0.64
C LYS A 99 -2.35 -3.28 -0.53
N ARG A 100 -1.73 -4.40 -0.97
CA ARG A 100 -2.30 -5.27 -2.00
C ARG A 100 -3.59 -5.94 -1.54
N LEU A 101 -3.60 -6.49 -0.32
CA LEU A 101 -4.76 -7.15 0.27
C LEU A 101 -5.92 -6.17 0.41
N VAL A 102 -5.69 -5.04 1.07
CA VAL A 102 -6.72 -4.00 1.25
C VAL A 102 -7.24 -3.49 -0.10
N TYR A 103 -6.37 -3.23 -1.07
CA TYR A 103 -6.78 -2.76 -2.39
C TYR A 103 -7.65 -3.79 -3.12
N ARG A 104 -7.25 -5.08 -3.14
CA ARG A 104 -8.03 -6.12 -3.82
C ARG A 104 -9.44 -6.22 -3.24
N GLN A 105 -9.54 -6.26 -1.91
CA GLN A 105 -10.80 -6.36 -1.23
C GLN A 105 -11.70 -5.14 -1.46
N LEU A 106 -11.17 -3.93 -1.31
CA LEU A 106 -11.93 -2.71 -1.56
C LEU A 106 -12.32 -2.56 -3.04
N SER A 107 -11.43 -2.92 -3.96
CA SER A 107 -11.72 -2.88 -5.39
C SER A 107 -12.83 -3.88 -5.77
N ALA A 108 -12.80 -5.10 -5.22
CA ALA A 108 -13.84 -6.10 -5.43
C ALA A 108 -15.19 -5.67 -4.82
N TYR A 109 -15.17 -5.16 -3.59
CA TYR A 109 -16.37 -4.75 -2.87
C TYR A 109 -17.05 -3.52 -3.49
N THR A 110 -16.27 -2.51 -3.90
CA THR A 110 -16.80 -1.26 -4.47
C THR A 110 -17.01 -1.31 -5.98
N GLY A 111 -16.42 -2.28 -6.68
CA GLY A 111 -16.34 -2.32 -8.15
C GLY A 111 -15.41 -1.26 -8.75
N GLN A 112 -14.71 -0.47 -7.93
CA GLN A 112 -13.85 0.63 -8.37
C GLN A 112 -12.41 0.15 -8.59
N LYS A 113 -11.77 0.70 -9.62
CA LYS A 113 -10.33 0.55 -9.88
C LYS A 113 -9.68 1.93 -9.86
N LEU A 114 -8.79 2.14 -8.89
CA LEU A 114 -8.06 3.40 -8.80
C LEU A 114 -6.95 3.45 -9.87
N PRO A 115 -6.81 4.55 -10.62
CA PRO A 115 -5.80 4.65 -11.70
C PRO A 115 -4.36 4.46 -11.22
N TRP A 116 -4.05 4.86 -9.99
CA TRP A 116 -2.75 4.66 -9.34
C TRP A 116 -2.69 3.38 -8.49
N GLY A 117 -3.74 2.54 -8.56
CA GLY A 117 -3.82 1.31 -7.75
C GLY A 117 -3.73 1.60 -6.26
N ASN A 118 -2.87 0.87 -5.57
CA ASN A 118 -2.63 1.05 -4.14
C ASN A 118 -1.56 2.12 -3.80
N LEU A 119 -1.06 2.86 -4.80
CA LEU A 119 -0.14 3.98 -4.56
C LEU A 119 -0.89 5.18 -4.00
N THR A 120 -0.56 5.55 -2.77
CA THR A 120 -1.14 6.71 -2.06
C THR A 120 -0.13 7.85 -1.86
N GLY A 121 1.07 7.74 -2.44
CA GLY A 121 2.12 8.74 -2.30
C GLY A 121 2.01 9.91 -3.29
N ILE A 122 2.64 11.03 -2.95
CA ILE A 122 2.60 12.28 -3.73
C ILE A 122 3.47 12.21 -5.00
N ARG A 123 4.51 11.36 -5.04
CA ARG A 123 5.46 11.24 -6.16
C ARG A 123 5.54 9.80 -6.69
N PRO A 124 4.56 9.35 -7.48
CA PRO A 124 4.58 8.00 -8.05
C PRO A 124 5.76 7.78 -9.02
N THR A 125 6.31 8.85 -9.60
CA THR A 125 7.51 8.82 -10.47
C THR A 125 8.80 8.45 -9.74
N LYS A 126 8.84 8.54 -8.41
CA LYS A 126 10.00 8.15 -7.60
C LYS A 126 10.37 6.67 -7.78
N ILE A 127 9.38 5.80 -7.97
CA ILE A 127 9.60 4.36 -8.17
C ILE A 127 10.28 4.08 -9.50
N PRO A 128 9.73 4.51 -10.67
CA PRO A 128 10.41 4.37 -11.94
C PRO A 128 11.81 5.00 -11.96
N MET A 129 11.97 6.18 -11.36
CA MET A 129 13.27 6.86 -11.31
C MET A 129 14.32 6.00 -10.60
N ALA A 130 14.02 5.51 -9.39
CA ALA A 130 14.94 4.66 -8.64
C ALA A 130 15.27 3.35 -9.38
N MET A 131 14.31 2.77 -10.09
CA MET A 131 14.55 1.57 -10.88
C MET A 131 15.39 1.87 -12.14
N LEU A 132 15.16 3.00 -12.80
CA LEU A 132 16.00 3.45 -13.93
C LEU A 132 17.46 3.71 -13.51
N GLU A 133 17.68 4.26 -12.32
CA GLU A 133 19.01 4.46 -11.75
C GLU A 133 19.73 3.14 -11.45
N GLN A 134 18.97 2.10 -11.10
CA GLN A 134 19.47 0.73 -10.92
C GLN A 134 19.65 -0.03 -12.24
N GLY A 135 19.32 0.57 -13.39
CA GLY A 135 19.50 -0.02 -14.70
C GLY A 135 18.35 -0.88 -15.23
N PHE A 136 17.19 -0.91 -14.54
CA PHE A 136 16.02 -1.62 -15.02
C PHE A 136 15.47 -1.00 -16.32
N ARG A 137 14.99 -1.86 -17.22
CA ARG A 137 14.34 -1.45 -18.46
C ARG A 137 12.90 -1.00 -18.23
N ASN A 138 12.38 -0.13 -19.07
CA ASN A 138 11.00 0.38 -18.97
C ASN A 138 9.93 -0.73 -18.87
N VAL A 139 10.15 -1.87 -19.53
CA VAL A 139 9.23 -3.02 -19.50
C VAL A 139 9.22 -3.66 -18.11
N GLU A 140 10.37 -3.85 -17.50
CA GLU A 140 10.52 -4.41 -16.16
C GLU A 140 9.90 -3.50 -15.10
N ILE A 141 10.10 -2.19 -15.26
CA ILE A 141 9.48 -1.17 -14.40
C ILE A 141 7.96 -1.20 -14.54
N ALA A 142 7.45 -1.30 -15.77
CA ALA A 142 6.02 -1.37 -16.02
C ALA A 142 5.39 -2.62 -15.39
N ASP A 143 6.04 -3.77 -15.52
CA ASP A 143 5.58 -5.02 -14.90
C ASP A 143 5.60 -4.94 -13.38
N TYR A 144 6.67 -4.38 -12.80
CA TYR A 144 6.76 -4.17 -11.36
C TYR A 144 5.65 -3.26 -10.84
N MET A 145 5.41 -2.11 -11.49
CA MET A 145 4.37 -1.17 -11.08
C MET A 145 2.97 -1.78 -11.14
N ARG A 146 2.68 -2.55 -12.19
CA ARG A 146 1.37 -3.22 -12.33
C ARG A 146 1.18 -4.33 -11.32
N LYS A 147 2.20 -5.17 -11.10
CA LYS A 147 2.12 -6.33 -10.20
C LYS A 147 2.14 -5.92 -8.73
N THR A 148 2.98 -4.96 -8.37
CA THR A 148 3.16 -4.55 -6.98
C THR A 148 2.13 -3.52 -6.53
N TYR A 149 1.80 -2.57 -7.43
CA TYR A 149 0.95 -1.43 -7.06
C TYR A 149 -0.40 -1.39 -7.77
N TYR A 150 -0.68 -2.32 -8.67
CA TYR A 150 -1.93 -2.35 -9.46
C TYR A 150 -2.21 -1.07 -10.25
N THR A 151 -1.17 -0.34 -10.65
CA THR A 151 -1.31 0.88 -11.44
C THR A 151 -1.88 0.58 -12.83
N SER A 152 -2.73 1.47 -13.35
CA SER A 152 -3.24 1.36 -14.72
C SER A 152 -2.11 1.47 -15.75
N ASN A 153 -2.33 0.95 -16.95
CA ASN A 153 -1.36 1.06 -18.04
C ASN A 153 -1.01 2.51 -18.37
N GLU A 154 -2.00 3.39 -18.36
CA GLU A 154 -1.84 4.83 -18.64
C GLU A 154 -0.96 5.51 -17.58
N LYS A 155 -1.24 5.27 -16.29
CA LYS A 155 -0.49 5.87 -15.19
C LYS A 155 0.92 5.28 -15.08
N THR A 156 1.07 4.00 -15.38
CA THR A 156 2.37 3.34 -15.49
C THR A 156 3.20 3.98 -16.61
N ALA A 157 2.66 4.09 -17.81
CA ALA A 157 3.34 4.72 -18.95
C ALA A 157 3.70 6.19 -18.67
N LEU A 158 2.76 6.95 -18.10
CA LEU A 158 2.97 8.34 -17.73
C LEU A 158 4.13 8.49 -16.73
N SER A 159 4.15 7.69 -15.65
CA SER A 159 5.18 7.79 -14.62
C SER A 159 6.56 7.41 -15.15
N ILE A 160 6.66 6.40 -16.02
CA ILE A 160 7.91 6.00 -16.68
C ILE A 160 8.39 7.11 -17.64
N ALA A 161 7.48 7.67 -18.43
CA ALA A 161 7.83 8.77 -19.35
C ALA A 161 8.37 9.99 -18.61
N ILE A 162 7.74 10.38 -17.50
CA ILE A 162 8.21 11.48 -16.66
C ILE A 162 9.58 11.15 -16.05
N ALA A 163 9.77 9.95 -15.50
CA ALA A 163 11.03 9.54 -14.90
C ALA A 163 12.20 9.55 -15.93
N ASN A 164 11.97 9.04 -17.14
CA ASN A 164 12.96 9.11 -18.21
C ASN A 164 13.32 10.56 -18.59
N ARG A 165 12.32 11.45 -18.63
CA ARG A 165 12.54 12.87 -18.92
C ARG A 165 13.28 13.57 -17.79
N GLU A 166 12.90 13.34 -16.53
CA GLU A 166 13.63 13.84 -15.36
C GLU A 166 15.10 13.38 -15.39
N ARG A 167 15.34 12.08 -15.60
CA ARG A 167 16.70 11.53 -15.69
C ARG A 167 17.54 12.22 -16.77
N HIS A 168 16.94 12.50 -17.94
CA HIS A 168 17.64 13.20 -19.02
C HIS A 168 17.98 14.65 -18.66
N LEU A 169 17.03 15.37 -18.04
CA LEU A 169 17.22 16.77 -17.63
C LEU A 169 18.25 16.92 -16.50
N LEU A 170 18.29 15.92 -15.63
CA LEU A 170 19.10 15.95 -14.40
C LEU A 170 20.45 15.24 -14.52
N LYS A 171 20.79 14.70 -15.71
CA LYS A 171 22.01 13.89 -15.93
C LYS A 171 23.32 14.60 -15.57
N ASP A 172 23.35 15.93 -15.71
CA ASP A 172 24.54 16.77 -15.47
C ASP A 172 24.57 17.34 -14.04
N ILE A 173 23.57 17.00 -13.20
CA ILE A 173 23.47 17.45 -11.81
C ILE A 173 23.97 16.36 -10.87
N ASN A 174 25.02 16.67 -10.10
CA ASN A 174 25.54 15.75 -9.10
C ASN A 174 24.72 15.79 -7.81
N TYR A 175 23.66 14.94 -7.72
CA TYR A 175 22.81 14.86 -6.54
C TYR A 175 23.45 14.15 -5.34
N GLN A 176 24.49 13.35 -5.55
CA GLN A 176 25.15 12.60 -4.47
C GLN A 176 26.02 13.49 -3.62
N ASN A 177 26.67 14.50 -4.23
CA ASN A 177 27.60 15.41 -3.56
C ASN A 177 27.14 16.88 -3.60
N GLY A 178 25.92 17.13 -4.09
CA GLY A 178 25.32 18.45 -4.17
C GLY A 178 24.24 18.67 -3.12
N TYR A 179 23.87 19.93 -2.93
CA TYR A 179 22.72 20.31 -2.12
C TYR A 179 21.83 21.28 -2.90
N SER A 180 20.53 21.23 -2.62
CA SER A 180 19.58 22.17 -3.18
C SER A 180 19.20 23.21 -2.11
N LEU A 181 19.38 24.49 -2.43
CA LEU A 181 18.97 25.60 -1.57
C LEU A 181 17.60 26.08 -2.00
N TYR A 182 16.64 26.00 -1.11
CA TYR A 182 15.30 26.59 -1.29
C TYR A 182 15.29 27.99 -0.70
N VAL A 183 15.18 29.03 -1.55
CA VAL A 183 15.03 30.42 -1.11
C VAL A 183 13.57 30.80 -1.31
N GLY A 184 12.82 30.92 -0.22
CA GLY A 184 11.48 31.50 -0.24
C GLY A 184 11.59 33.03 -0.40
N ILE A 185 10.93 33.57 -1.40
CA ILE A 185 10.81 35.03 -1.64
C ILE A 185 9.45 35.48 -1.14
#